data_0d541fd854babc4c3e2021e89a2a150e
#
_entry.id   0d541fd854babc4c3e2021e89a2a150e
#
_cell.length_a   1.000
_cell.length_b   1.000
_cell.length_c   1.000
_cell.angle_alpha   90.00
_cell.angle_beta   90.00
_cell.angle_gamma   90.00
#
_symmetry.space_group_name_H-M   'P 1'
#
loop_
_entity.id
_entity.type
_entity.pdbx_description
1 polymer ?
#
loop_
_entity_poly.entity_id
_entity_poly.type
_entity_poly.pdbx_seq_one_letter_code
_entity_poly.pdbx_strand_id
1 'polypeptide(L)'
;AAGEKIPDAVTLTVAGSAASVAMKTVYLSDLKQLDSFNGFEAKAIEMSGKTYAHAVVTTVYSGSSNQITRTTEWNLGRYFSTLNGTIGITDTSKEADATFTVDFYIDQVLVRSETLQFGEFKDISLDVQNGLRLKIVVTRTDKNSDSASVGFGDFQLQGDPDKVPSLDDLNKNN
;
A
#
# COMPACT_ATOMS: atom_id res chain seq x y z
N ALA A 1 44.56 8.29 57.97
CA ALA A 1 44.25 8.41 56.53
C ALA A 1 42.72 8.38 56.34
N ALA A 2 42.17 9.53 56.01
CA ALA A 2 40.73 9.59 55.67
C ALA A 2 40.54 8.89 54.38
N GLY A 3 39.77 7.79 54.41
CA GLY A 3 39.35 7.10 53.19
C GLY A 3 38.49 8.00 52.32
N GLU A 4 38.94 8.24 51.12
CA GLU A 4 38.20 8.96 50.10
C GLU A 4 36.95 8.17 49.75
N LYS A 5 35.80 8.76 50.05
CA LYS A 5 34.51 8.15 49.75
C LYS A 5 34.30 8.25 48.24
N ILE A 6 34.38 7.11 47.53
CA ILE A 6 34.03 7.03 46.13
C ILE A 6 32.55 7.46 46.02
N PRO A 7 32.22 8.48 45.20
CA PRO A 7 30.84 8.84 44.99
C PRO A 7 30.07 7.67 44.41
N ASP A 8 28.88 7.39 44.96
CA ASP A 8 28.01 6.37 44.45
C ASP A 8 27.80 6.52 42.94
N ALA A 9 27.96 5.42 42.22
CA ALA A 9 27.73 5.38 40.80
C ALA A 9 26.36 5.97 40.50
N VAL A 10 26.31 7.04 39.71
CA VAL A 10 25.05 7.60 39.21
C VAL A 10 24.44 6.55 38.33
N THR A 11 23.40 5.87 38.81
CA THR A 11 22.62 4.97 37.99
C THR A 11 21.84 5.83 36.99
N LEU A 12 22.32 5.89 35.76
CA LEU A 12 21.54 6.47 34.67
C LEU A 12 20.36 5.57 34.43
N THR A 13 19.22 5.89 35.03
CA THR A 13 17.96 5.26 34.64
C THR A 13 17.59 5.81 33.29
N VAL A 14 17.91 5.06 32.25
CA VAL A 14 17.30 5.32 30.95
C VAL A 14 15.80 5.17 31.18
N ALA A 15 15.08 6.29 31.25
CA ALA A 15 13.65 6.30 31.23
C ALA A 15 13.22 5.42 30.08
N GLY A 16 12.42 4.39 30.40
CA GLY A 16 12.06 3.34 29.46
C GLY A 16 11.64 3.91 28.12
N SER A 17 11.89 3.14 27.08
CA SER A 17 11.55 3.45 25.68
C SER A 17 10.38 4.42 25.58
N ALA A 18 10.60 5.56 24.93
CA ALA A 18 9.53 6.48 24.61
C ALA A 18 8.34 5.64 24.12
N ALA A 19 7.19 5.75 24.80
CA ALA A 19 6.01 5.04 24.39
C ALA A 19 5.83 5.27 22.90
N SER A 20 5.89 4.20 22.09
CA SER A 20 5.69 4.31 20.66
C SER A 20 4.31 4.96 20.48
N VAL A 21 4.28 6.19 19.95
CA VAL A 21 3.03 6.87 19.61
C VAL A 21 2.30 5.96 18.64
N ALA A 22 1.10 5.49 19.02
CA ALA A 22 0.30 4.65 18.15
C ALA A 22 -0.01 5.43 16.88
N MET A 23 0.47 4.92 15.74
CA MET A 23 0.20 5.53 14.44
C MET A 23 -1.29 5.39 14.11
N LYS A 24 -1.88 6.40 13.50
CA LYS A 24 -3.20 6.29 12.92
C LYS A 24 -3.11 5.55 11.60
N THR A 25 -3.93 4.53 11.45
CA THR A 25 -3.99 3.69 10.26
C THR A 25 -5.25 3.98 9.46
N VAL A 26 -5.10 4.13 8.15
CA VAL A 26 -6.21 4.27 7.20
C VAL A 26 -6.02 3.23 6.09
N TYR A 27 -7.06 2.45 5.80
CA TYR A 27 -7.02 1.54 4.66
C TYR A 27 -7.12 2.30 3.35
N LEU A 28 -6.29 1.93 2.39
CA LEU A 28 -6.32 2.53 1.05
C LEU A 28 -7.70 2.34 0.38
N SER A 29 -8.35 1.21 0.63
CA SER A 29 -9.69 0.91 0.13
C SER A 29 -10.78 1.85 0.66
N ASP A 30 -10.56 2.52 1.78
CA ASP A 30 -11.51 3.48 2.37
C ASP A 30 -11.32 4.90 1.80
N LEU A 31 -10.20 5.17 1.14
CA LEU A 31 -9.96 6.45 0.49
C LEU A 31 -10.56 6.47 -0.91
N LYS A 32 -11.20 7.59 -1.25
CA LYS A 32 -11.67 7.81 -2.62
C LYS A 32 -10.49 7.99 -3.57
N GLN A 33 -10.58 7.29 -4.69
CA GLN A 33 -9.67 7.51 -5.80
C GLN A 33 -9.99 8.86 -6.48
N LEU A 34 -8.97 9.49 -7.06
CA LEU A 34 -9.15 10.76 -7.78
C LEU A 34 -9.96 10.60 -9.05
N ASP A 35 -9.92 9.42 -9.68
CA ASP A 35 -10.73 9.06 -10.82
C ASP A 35 -11.52 7.78 -10.49
N SER A 36 -12.84 7.86 -10.53
CA SER A 36 -13.72 6.72 -10.23
C SER A 36 -13.97 5.78 -11.41
N PHE A 37 -13.52 6.12 -12.61
CA PHE A 37 -13.75 5.34 -13.83
C PHE A 37 -12.49 4.67 -14.39
N ASN A 38 -11.51 4.44 -13.55
CA ASN A 38 -10.19 3.94 -13.96
C ASN A 38 -10.05 2.41 -13.97
N GLY A 39 -11.11 1.68 -13.62
CA GLY A 39 -11.11 0.21 -13.56
C GLY A 39 -10.57 -0.38 -12.25
N PHE A 40 -10.34 0.42 -11.23
CA PHE A 40 -10.02 -0.04 -9.87
C PHE A 40 -11.25 0.04 -8.97
N GLU A 41 -11.46 -1.00 -8.19
CA GLU A 41 -12.62 -1.14 -7.32
C GLU A 41 -12.19 -1.53 -5.91
N ALA A 42 -12.79 -0.89 -4.90
CA ALA A 42 -12.62 -1.30 -3.51
C ALA A 42 -13.59 -2.43 -3.17
N LYS A 43 -13.09 -3.62 -2.93
CA LYS A 43 -13.89 -4.78 -2.50
C LYS A 43 -13.00 -5.86 -1.89
N ALA A 44 -13.58 -6.74 -1.06
CA ALA A 44 -12.88 -7.92 -0.56
C ALA A 44 -12.45 -8.85 -1.70
N ILE A 45 -11.25 -9.41 -1.57
CA ILE A 45 -10.67 -10.34 -2.55
C ILE A 45 -10.07 -11.55 -1.84
N GLU A 46 -9.83 -12.62 -2.60
CA GLU A 46 -9.06 -13.77 -2.14
C GLU A 46 -7.77 -13.91 -2.95
N MET A 47 -6.68 -14.11 -2.23
CA MET A 47 -5.37 -14.41 -2.81
C MET A 47 -4.73 -15.55 -2.00
N SER A 48 -4.38 -16.65 -2.68
CA SER A 48 -3.81 -17.86 -2.05
C SER A 48 -4.69 -18.42 -0.91
N GLY A 49 -6.00 -18.41 -1.11
CA GLY A 49 -6.97 -18.90 -0.13
C GLY A 49 -7.17 -17.98 1.10
N LYS A 50 -6.50 -16.84 1.15
CA LYS A 50 -6.67 -15.85 2.21
C LYS A 50 -7.60 -14.74 1.74
N THR A 51 -8.58 -14.39 2.57
CA THR A 51 -9.47 -13.26 2.33
C THR A 51 -8.84 -11.96 2.82
N TYR A 52 -8.82 -10.96 1.95
CA TYR A 52 -8.42 -9.59 2.25
C TYR A 52 -9.68 -8.73 2.25
N ALA A 53 -10.15 -8.36 3.43
CA ALA A 53 -11.41 -7.63 3.59
C ALA A 53 -11.30 -6.17 3.13
N HIS A 54 -10.12 -5.58 3.26
CA HIS A 54 -9.84 -4.20 2.88
C HIS A 54 -8.91 -4.18 1.67
N ALA A 55 -9.49 -4.37 0.49
CA ALA A 55 -8.69 -4.50 -0.72
C ALA A 55 -9.16 -3.57 -1.84
N VAL A 56 -8.24 -3.33 -2.76
CA VAL A 56 -8.50 -2.70 -4.04
C VAL A 56 -8.11 -3.72 -5.12
N VAL A 57 -8.89 -3.81 -6.17
CA VAL A 57 -8.66 -4.75 -7.26
C VAL A 57 -8.87 -4.07 -8.61
N THR A 58 -8.05 -4.44 -9.58
CA THR A 58 -8.27 -4.08 -10.97
C THR A 58 -8.29 -5.33 -11.84
N THR A 59 -9.27 -5.40 -12.74
CA THR A 59 -9.39 -6.49 -13.72
C THR A 59 -8.98 -5.98 -15.08
N VAL A 60 -8.02 -6.67 -15.69
CA VAL A 60 -7.56 -6.37 -17.05
C VAL A 60 -8.04 -7.45 -17.97
N TYR A 61 -8.94 -7.09 -18.85
CA TYR A 61 -9.43 -7.98 -19.90
C TYR A 61 -8.31 -8.22 -20.91
N SER A 62 -8.34 -9.39 -21.52
CA SER A 62 -7.36 -9.73 -22.51
C SER A 62 -7.32 -8.69 -23.61
N GLY A 63 -6.15 -8.33 -23.92
CA GLY A 63 -5.95 -7.51 -25.08
C GLY A 63 -5.42 -8.32 -26.24
N SER A 64 -5.81 -7.91 -27.38
CA SER A 64 -5.01 -7.99 -28.58
C SER A 64 -3.55 -7.56 -28.29
N SER A 65 -2.65 -7.75 -29.16
CA SER A 65 -1.21 -7.53 -29.20
C SER A 65 -0.59 -6.35 -28.41
N ASN A 66 -1.36 -5.53 -27.71
CA ASN A 66 -0.88 -4.33 -27.02
C ASN A 66 -0.93 -4.52 -25.50
N GLN A 67 0.10 -4.05 -24.83
CA GLN A 67 0.11 -3.93 -23.37
C GLN A 67 -1.08 -3.11 -22.90
N ILE A 68 -1.84 -3.64 -21.94
CA ILE A 68 -2.97 -2.94 -21.35
C ILE A 68 -2.55 -2.39 -20.00
N THR A 69 -2.72 -1.10 -19.82
CA THR A 69 -2.35 -0.38 -18.62
C THR A 69 -3.60 0.16 -17.93
N ARG A 70 -3.65 0.00 -16.59
CA ARG A 70 -4.64 0.61 -15.69
C ARG A 70 -3.91 1.48 -14.69
N THR A 71 -4.40 2.68 -14.49
CA THR A 71 -3.80 3.65 -13.58
C THR A 71 -4.83 4.20 -12.62
N THR A 72 -4.46 4.33 -11.36
CA THR A 72 -5.25 5.01 -10.34
C THR A 72 -4.38 5.89 -9.46
N GLU A 73 -4.99 6.91 -8.87
CA GLU A 73 -4.32 7.83 -7.94
C GLU A 73 -5.18 8.11 -6.71
N TRP A 74 -4.50 8.35 -5.60
CA TRP A 74 -5.09 8.83 -4.35
C TRP A 74 -4.40 10.11 -3.89
N ASN A 75 -5.17 10.99 -3.30
CA ASN A 75 -4.64 12.14 -2.57
C ASN A 75 -4.29 11.69 -1.15
N LEU A 76 -2.99 11.68 -0.82
CA LEU A 76 -2.50 11.37 0.53
C LEU A 76 -2.46 12.60 1.43
N GLY A 77 -2.58 13.80 0.87
CA GLY A 77 -2.66 15.06 1.62
C GLY A 77 -1.44 15.40 2.45
N ARG A 78 -0.32 14.72 2.26
CA ARG A 78 0.91 14.84 3.05
C ARG A 78 0.77 14.40 4.51
N TYR A 79 -0.22 13.54 4.81
CA TYR A 79 -0.51 13.12 6.18
C TYR A 79 0.15 11.82 6.59
N PHE A 80 0.67 11.05 5.63
CA PHE A 80 1.12 9.69 5.88
C PHE A 80 2.63 9.55 5.69
N SER A 81 3.23 8.64 6.47
CA SER A 81 4.65 8.31 6.39
C SER A 81 4.91 6.96 5.71
N THR A 82 4.02 5.99 5.88
CA THR A 82 4.22 4.64 5.36
C THR A 82 2.98 4.09 4.66
N LEU A 83 3.20 3.20 3.68
CA LEU A 83 2.19 2.40 3.01
C LEU A 83 2.65 0.94 3.04
N ASN A 84 1.81 0.05 3.55
CA ASN A 84 2.10 -1.39 3.64
C ASN A 84 0.91 -2.20 3.15
N GLY A 85 1.18 -3.31 2.50
CA GLY A 85 0.16 -4.24 2.03
C GLY A 85 0.76 -5.38 1.23
N THR A 86 -0.10 -6.21 0.63
CA THR A 86 0.29 -7.35 -0.19
C THR A 86 -0.31 -7.24 -1.58
N ILE A 87 0.48 -7.44 -2.62
CA ILE A 87 0.00 -7.52 -3.99
C ILE A 87 0.08 -8.96 -4.51
N GLY A 88 -0.83 -9.30 -5.39
CA GLY A 88 -0.86 -10.62 -6.04
C GLY A 88 -1.94 -10.68 -7.10
N ILE A 89 -1.97 -11.78 -7.83
CA ILE A 89 -3.06 -12.11 -8.75
C ILE A 89 -4.14 -12.84 -7.94
N THR A 90 -5.40 -12.43 -8.08
CA THR A 90 -6.50 -13.01 -7.32
C THR A 90 -6.78 -14.46 -7.69
N ASP A 91 -7.35 -15.24 -6.76
CA ASP A 91 -7.61 -16.66 -6.95
C ASP A 91 -8.59 -16.93 -8.10
N THR A 92 -9.48 -15.99 -8.41
CA THR A 92 -10.40 -16.07 -9.57
C THR A 92 -9.68 -16.02 -10.90
N SER A 93 -8.43 -15.61 -10.93
CA SER A 93 -7.62 -15.46 -12.15
C SER A 93 -6.62 -16.59 -12.36
N LYS A 94 -6.76 -17.69 -11.64
CA LYS A 94 -5.83 -18.83 -11.64
C LYS A 94 -5.53 -19.36 -13.04
N GLU A 95 -6.53 -19.46 -13.88
CA GLU A 95 -6.42 -20.09 -15.21
C GLU A 95 -5.99 -19.08 -16.32
N ALA A 96 -5.84 -17.81 -15.97
CA ALA A 96 -5.59 -16.77 -16.97
C ALA A 96 -4.14 -16.73 -17.47
N ASP A 97 -3.20 -17.37 -16.76
CA ASP A 97 -1.77 -17.36 -17.05
C ASP A 97 -1.25 -15.96 -17.38
N ALA A 98 -1.62 -15.01 -16.52
CA ALA A 98 -1.34 -13.60 -16.74
C ALA A 98 -0.04 -13.17 -16.06
N THR A 99 0.64 -12.22 -16.69
CA THR A 99 1.81 -11.54 -16.14
C THR A 99 1.53 -10.05 -16.06
N PHE A 100 1.81 -9.46 -14.90
CA PHE A 100 1.62 -8.04 -14.66
C PHE A 100 2.90 -7.38 -14.16
N THR A 101 3.05 -6.12 -14.49
CA THR A 101 3.96 -5.20 -13.80
C THR A 101 3.12 -4.22 -12.97
N VAL A 102 3.51 -4.01 -11.72
CA VAL A 102 2.86 -3.07 -10.80
C VAL A 102 3.88 -2.02 -10.38
N ASP A 103 3.61 -0.78 -10.73
CA ASP A 103 4.47 0.35 -10.44
C ASP A 103 3.80 1.30 -9.44
N PHE A 104 4.57 1.70 -8.43
CA PHE A 104 4.14 2.65 -7.39
C PHE A 104 4.90 3.95 -7.56
N TYR A 105 4.17 5.05 -7.62
CA TYR A 105 4.72 6.41 -7.72
C TYR A 105 4.26 7.25 -6.54
N ILE A 106 5.18 8.01 -5.97
CA ILE A 106 4.89 9.08 -5.01
C ILE A 106 5.28 10.40 -5.66
N ASP A 107 4.34 11.33 -5.74
CA ASP A 107 4.54 12.65 -6.38
C ASP A 107 5.21 12.54 -7.75
N GLN A 108 4.74 11.59 -8.58
CA GLN A 108 5.22 11.27 -9.93
C GLN A 108 6.62 10.62 -9.99
N VAL A 109 7.21 10.29 -8.85
CA VAL A 109 8.50 9.57 -8.80
C VAL A 109 8.24 8.08 -8.57
N LEU A 110 8.80 7.24 -9.44
CA LEU A 110 8.73 5.78 -9.28
C LEU A 110 9.52 5.36 -8.02
N VAL A 111 8.84 4.73 -7.07
CA VAL A 111 9.45 4.28 -5.80
C VAL A 111 9.54 2.77 -5.68
N ARG A 112 8.72 2.03 -6.41
CA ARG A 112 8.72 0.56 -6.43
C ARG A 112 8.13 0.03 -7.72
N SER A 113 8.72 -1.04 -8.26
CA SER A 113 8.19 -1.80 -9.39
C SER A 113 8.31 -3.29 -9.12
N GLU A 114 7.22 -4.02 -9.35
CA GLU A 114 7.17 -5.48 -9.16
C GLU A 114 6.54 -6.16 -10.37
N THR A 115 7.03 -7.36 -10.67
CA THR A 115 6.41 -8.24 -11.66
C THR A 115 5.66 -9.36 -10.94
N LEU A 116 4.44 -9.68 -11.38
CA LEU A 116 3.58 -10.68 -10.79
C LEU A 116 3.18 -11.75 -11.80
N GLN A 117 3.25 -13.01 -11.35
CA GLN A 117 2.60 -14.16 -11.96
C GLN A 117 1.68 -14.81 -10.93
N PHE A 118 0.72 -15.62 -11.38
CA PHE A 118 -0.17 -16.33 -10.44
C PHE A 118 0.65 -17.16 -9.45
N GLY A 119 0.28 -17.11 -8.18
CA GLY A 119 0.98 -17.80 -7.09
C GLY A 119 2.15 -17.01 -6.48
N GLU A 120 2.54 -15.89 -7.08
CA GLU A 120 3.50 -14.95 -6.50
C GLU A 120 2.80 -13.85 -5.72
N PHE A 121 3.19 -13.69 -4.45
CA PHE A 121 2.68 -12.62 -3.59
C PHE A 121 3.85 -11.78 -3.12
N LYS A 122 3.70 -10.47 -3.18
CA LYS A 122 4.75 -9.53 -2.79
C LYS A 122 4.24 -8.65 -1.67
N ASP A 123 4.96 -8.66 -0.56
CA ASP A 123 4.75 -7.70 0.52
C ASP A 123 5.36 -6.36 0.11
N ILE A 124 4.55 -5.33 0.18
CA ILE A 124 4.94 -3.97 -0.16
C ILE A 124 5.06 -3.17 1.14
N SER A 125 6.20 -2.54 1.32
CA SER A 125 6.46 -1.60 2.41
C SER A 125 7.16 -0.39 1.82
N LEU A 126 6.47 0.75 1.82
CA LEU A 126 6.96 1.99 1.22
C LEU A 126 7.00 3.11 2.26
N ASP A 127 8.09 3.86 2.25
CA ASP A 127 8.16 5.17 2.85
C ASP A 127 7.55 6.17 1.87
N VAL A 128 6.38 6.73 2.22
CA VAL A 128 5.69 7.70 1.38
C VAL A 128 6.08 9.15 1.69
N GLN A 129 6.94 9.36 2.70
CA GLN A 129 7.60 10.64 3.02
C GLN A 129 6.67 11.86 3.00
N ASN A 130 5.48 11.72 3.57
CA ASN A 130 4.47 12.79 3.53
C ASN A 130 4.18 13.30 2.11
N GLY A 131 4.17 12.37 1.15
CA GLY A 131 3.83 12.66 -0.24
C GLY A 131 2.39 13.13 -0.40
N LEU A 132 2.14 13.89 -1.44
CA LEU A 132 0.80 14.40 -1.76
C LEU A 132 -0.02 13.35 -2.52
N ARG A 133 0.59 12.64 -3.45
CA ARG A 133 -0.08 11.73 -4.40
C ARG A 133 0.55 10.36 -4.40
N LEU A 134 -0.28 9.33 -4.31
CA LEU A 134 0.08 7.95 -4.64
C LEU A 134 -0.54 7.60 -6.00
N LYS A 135 0.27 7.17 -6.94
CA LYS A 135 -0.20 6.61 -8.21
C LYS A 135 0.23 5.15 -8.31
N ILE A 136 -0.69 4.29 -8.72
CA ILE A 136 -0.42 2.89 -9.02
C ILE A 136 -0.73 2.65 -10.50
N VAL A 137 0.23 2.03 -11.19
CA VAL A 137 0.12 1.66 -12.60
C VAL A 137 0.25 0.14 -12.70
N VAL A 138 -0.79 -0.50 -13.23
CA VAL A 138 -0.81 -1.94 -13.49
C VAL A 138 -0.77 -2.16 -14.98
N THR A 139 0.25 -2.87 -15.46
CA THR A 139 0.41 -3.18 -16.88
C THR A 139 0.40 -4.68 -17.08
N ARG A 140 -0.50 -5.17 -17.94
CA ARG A 140 -0.50 -6.56 -18.36
C ARG A 140 0.44 -6.76 -19.53
N THR A 141 1.35 -7.73 -19.42
CA THR A 141 2.45 -7.92 -20.37
C THR A 141 2.38 -9.23 -21.17
N ASP A 142 1.52 -10.19 -20.74
CA ASP A 142 1.28 -11.42 -21.51
C ASP A 142 0.30 -11.18 -22.67
N LYS A 143 0.09 -12.22 -23.48
CA LYS A 143 -0.79 -12.18 -24.65
C LYS A 143 -1.99 -13.12 -24.52
N ASN A 144 -2.22 -13.66 -23.33
CA ASN A 144 -3.30 -14.60 -23.09
C ASN A 144 -4.68 -13.91 -23.11
N SER A 145 -5.72 -14.67 -23.46
CA SER A 145 -7.01 -14.09 -23.78
C SER A 145 -7.95 -13.93 -22.57
N ASP A 146 -7.68 -14.59 -21.46
CA ASP A 146 -8.57 -14.54 -20.31
C ASP A 146 -8.35 -13.28 -19.46
N SER A 147 -9.41 -12.75 -18.91
CA SER A 147 -9.30 -11.64 -17.98
C SER A 147 -8.57 -12.06 -16.69
N ALA A 148 -7.80 -11.18 -16.12
CA ALA A 148 -7.11 -11.42 -14.87
C ALA A 148 -7.14 -10.19 -13.98
N SER A 149 -7.13 -10.43 -12.66
CA SER A 149 -7.22 -9.37 -11.66
C SER A 149 -5.99 -9.32 -10.79
N VAL A 150 -5.49 -8.10 -10.57
CA VAL A 150 -4.45 -7.80 -9.60
C VAL A 150 -5.11 -7.24 -8.34
N GLY A 151 -4.79 -7.84 -7.20
CA GLY A 151 -5.28 -7.44 -5.90
C GLY A 151 -4.24 -6.69 -5.09
N PHE A 152 -4.72 -5.68 -4.36
CA PHE A 152 -3.98 -4.88 -3.39
C PHE A 152 -4.62 -5.15 -2.03
N GLY A 153 -4.11 -6.17 -1.32
CA GLY A 153 -4.72 -6.69 -0.10
C GLY A 153 -4.28 -5.93 1.14
N ASP A 154 -5.26 -5.45 1.90
CA ASP A 154 -5.07 -4.79 3.19
C ASP A 154 -4.01 -3.69 3.18
N PHE A 155 -3.96 -2.89 2.12
CA PHE A 155 -3.05 -1.75 2.04
C PHE A 155 -3.43 -0.71 3.08
N GLN A 156 -2.46 -0.36 3.93
CA GLN A 156 -2.61 0.54 5.06
C GLN A 156 -1.65 1.71 4.93
N LEU A 157 -2.19 2.90 5.09
CA LEU A 157 -1.45 4.14 5.26
C LEU A 157 -1.36 4.43 6.76
N GLN A 158 -0.17 4.80 7.23
CA GLN A 158 0.07 5.16 8.62
C GLN A 158 0.63 6.56 8.72
N GLY A 159 0.12 7.33 9.67
CA GLY A 159 0.54 8.69 9.93
C GLY A 159 0.38 9.08 11.39
N ASP A 160 0.88 10.28 11.72
CA ASP A 160 0.76 10.87 13.05
C ASP A 160 -0.73 11.08 13.41
N PRO A 161 -1.22 10.51 14.51
CA PRO A 161 -2.63 10.64 14.91
C PRO A 161 -3.06 12.09 15.14
N ASP A 162 -2.14 12.99 15.46
CA ASP A 162 -2.43 14.42 15.66
C ASP A 162 -2.57 15.19 14.34
N LYS A 163 -2.12 14.60 13.23
CA LYS A 163 -2.12 15.25 11.91
C LYS A 163 -3.11 14.64 10.92
N VAL A 164 -3.34 13.32 10.99
CA VAL A 164 -4.22 12.63 10.05
C VAL A 164 -5.67 13.01 10.32
N PRO A 165 -6.37 13.64 9.37
CA PRO A 165 -7.77 13.99 9.51
C PRO A 165 -8.68 12.76 9.64
N SER A 166 -9.95 12.97 9.96
CA SER A 166 -10.96 11.93 9.87
C SER A 166 -11.10 11.41 8.44
N LEU A 167 -11.58 10.19 8.29
CA LEU A 167 -11.81 9.60 6.97
C LEU A 167 -12.77 10.45 6.12
N ASP A 168 -13.81 11.00 6.73
CA ASP A 168 -14.76 11.89 6.05
C ASP A 168 -14.05 13.14 5.49
N ASP A 169 -13.16 13.75 6.27
CA ASP A 169 -12.39 14.91 5.82
C ASP A 169 -11.38 14.57 4.73
N LEU A 170 -10.72 13.41 4.83
CA LEU A 170 -9.83 12.92 3.79
C LEU A 170 -10.55 12.74 2.45
N ASN A 171 -11.81 12.30 2.48
CA ASN A 171 -12.59 12.02 1.27
C ASN A 171 -13.38 13.22 0.73
N LYS A 172 -13.48 14.31 1.46
CA LYS A 172 -14.19 15.53 0.99
C LYS A 172 -13.51 16.27 -0.15
N ASN A 173 -12.19 16.18 -0.21
CA ASN A 173 -11.37 16.91 -1.18
C ASN A 173 -10.97 16.07 -2.39
N ASN A 174 -11.61 14.91 -2.55
CA ASN A 174 -11.35 13.98 -3.66
C ASN A 174 -12.56 13.81 -4.56
#